data_ad4428c93f35c1b379b433c2b808589b
#
_entry.id   ad4428c93f35c1b379b433c2b808589b
#
_cell.length_a   1.000
_cell.length_b   1.000
_cell.length_c   1.000
_cell.angle_alpha   90.00
_cell.angle_beta   90.00
_cell.angle_gamma   90.00
#
_symmetry.space_group_name_H-M   'P 1'
#
loop_
_entity.id
_entity.type
_entity.pdbx_description
1 polymer ?
#
loop_
_entity_poly.entity_id
_entity_poly.type
_entity_poly.pdbx_seq_one_letter_code
_entity_poly.pdbx_strand_id
1 'polypeptide(L)'
;FGAVAKFDEKADWASEARRYYLNIVGKYGPQVQALLKKAAALDIQTICPLHGPVLTGDLGKYLNYYDIWSSYKPEEPEKILVASASIHGHTRAAAHLMAEKLRAKGAKVVEMDLTRTDVSYAVTEAFRCGKIVLACATYDGFLFPPMENLLTHLKTKNFQNRTIGLMENGTWAPDRKS
;
A
#
# COMPACT_ATOMS: atom_id res chain seq x y z
N PHE A 1 -16.92 -3.89 -19.79
CA PHE A 1 -15.80 -4.61 -19.26
C PHE A 1 -14.71 -4.68 -20.33
N GLY A 2 -13.45 -4.36 -19.98
CA GLY A 2 -12.36 -4.13 -20.93
C GLY A 2 -11.77 -5.33 -21.66
N ALA A 3 -12.47 -6.47 -21.72
CA ALA A 3 -11.96 -7.71 -22.30
C ALA A 3 -11.61 -7.63 -23.81
N VAL A 4 -12.05 -6.58 -24.50
CA VAL A 4 -11.72 -6.32 -25.92
C VAL A 4 -10.77 -5.15 -26.12
N ALA A 5 -10.41 -4.43 -25.05
CA ALA A 5 -9.45 -3.35 -25.14
C ALA A 5 -8.03 -3.94 -25.22
N LYS A 6 -7.30 -3.60 -26.27
CA LYS A 6 -5.88 -3.94 -26.37
C LYS A 6 -5.12 -3.17 -25.30
N PHE A 7 -4.16 -3.84 -24.68
CA PHE A 7 -3.27 -3.21 -23.73
C PHE A 7 -2.39 -2.18 -24.43
N ASP A 8 -2.38 -0.95 -23.92
CA ASP A 8 -1.39 0.04 -24.30
C ASP A 8 -0.16 -0.16 -23.40
N GLU A 9 0.92 -0.67 -23.97
CA GLU A 9 2.17 -0.94 -23.26
C GLU A 9 2.80 0.33 -22.64
N LYS A 10 2.39 1.51 -23.09
CA LYS A 10 2.81 2.81 -22.54
C LYS A 10 2.00 3.23 -21.32
N ALA A 11 0.85 2.62 -21.07
CA ALA A 11 0.02 2.91 -19.92
C ALA A 11 0.62 2.27 -18.65
N ASP A 12 0.58 3.00 -17.54
CA ASP A 12 0.99 2.46 -16.23
C ASP A 12 -0.12 1.57 -15.63
N TRP A 13 -0.36 0.44 -16.30
CA TRP A 13 -1.32 -0.54 -15.82
C TRP A 13 -0.89 -1.19 -14.51
N ALA A 14 0.39 -1.32 -14.24
CA ALA A 14 0.90 -1.95 -13.03
C ALA A 14 0.47 -1.21 -11.76
N SER A 15 0.45 0.13 -11.79
CA SER A 15 -0.04 0.95 -10.66
C SER A 15 -1.51 0.71 -10.38
N GLU A 16 -2.35 0.67 -11.40
CA GLU A 16 -3.79 0.45 -11.24
C GLU A 16 -4.10 -1.00 -10.84
N ALA A 17 -3.40 -1.99 -11.42
CA ALA A 17 -3.51 -3.39 -11.03
C ALA A 17 -3.13 -3.60 -9.57
N ARG A 18 -2.04 -2.96 -9.09
CA ARG A 18 -1.62 -2.98 -7.70
C ARG A 18 -2.69 -2.38 -6.79
N ARG A 19 -3.18 -1.20 -7.12
CA ARG A 19 -4.21 -0.51 -6.33
C ARG A 19 -5.48 -1.36 -6.24
N TYR A 20 -5.94 -1.90 -7.35
CA TYR A 20 -7.09 -2.79 -7.36
C TYR A 20 -6.85 -4.05 -6.51
N TYR A 21 -5.74 -4.76 -6.76
CA TYR A 21 -5.42 -5.99 -6.04
C TYR A 21 -5.38 -5.77 -4.52
N LEU A 22 -4.57 -4.82 -4.06
CA LEU A 22 -4.35 -4.59 -2.63
C LEU A 22 -5.62 -4.12 -1.91
N ASN A 23 -6.47 -3.34 -2.56
CA ASN A 23 -7.70 -2.84 -1.95
C ASN A 23 -8.86 -3.85 -1.98
N ILE A 24 -8.94 -4.72 -2.97
CA ILE A 24 -10.08 -5.63 -3.17
C ILE A 24 -9.71 -7.07 -2.83
N VAL A 25 -8.57 -7.55 -3.28
CA VAL A 25 -8.17 -8.96 -3.22
C VAL A 25 -7.12 -9.23 -2.11
N GLY A 26 -6.49 -8.20 -1.56
CA GLY A 26 -5.31 -8.30 -0.69
C GLY A 26 -5.39 -9.32 0.44
N LYS A 27 -6.56 -9.50 1.07
CA LYS A 27 -6.75 -10.51 2.14
C LYS A 27 -6.67 -11.97 1.68
N TYR A 28 -6.78 -12.22 0.38
CA TYR A 28 -6.84 -13.56 -0.21
C TYR A 28 -5.49 -14.05 -0.75
N GLY A 29 -4.38 -13.57 -0.18
CA GLY A 29 -3.02 -13.96 -0.59
C GLY A 29 -2.82 -15.47 -0.73
N PRO A 30 -3.17 -16.31 0.27
CA PRO A 30 -3.00 -17.77 0.16
C PRO A 30 -3.75 -18.39 -1.03
N GLN A 31 -4.95 -17.91 -1.34
CA GLN A 31 -5.75 -18.39 -2.47
C GLN A 31 -5.09 -18.00 -3.82
N VAL A 32 -4.56 -16.78 -3.90
CA VAL A 32 -3.81 -16.32 -5.09
C VAL A 32 -2.52 -17.13 -5.27
N GLN A 33 -1.78 -17.41 -4.19
CA GLN A 33 -0.59 -18.27 -4.23
C GLN A 33 -0.92 -19.69 -4.75
N ALA A 34 -2.04 -20.26 -4.29
CA ALA A 34 -2.50 -21.57 -4.77
C ALA A 34 -2.88 -21.52 -6.26
N LEU A 35 -3.50 -20.42 -6.73
CA LEU A 35 -3.82 -20.20 -8.14
C LEU A 35 -2.55 -20.08 -8.98
N LEU A 36 -1.57 -19.29 -8.55
CA LEU A 36 -0.29 -19.12 -9.26
C LEU A 36 0.45 -20.45 -9.43
N LYS A 37 0.46 -21.30 -8.40
CA LYS A 37 1.03 -22.66 -8.50
C LYS A 37 0.35 -23.53 -9.54
N LYS A 38 -0.99 -23.46 -9.65
CA LYS A 38 -1.73 -24.17 -10.69
C LYS A 38 -1.46 -23.60 -12.08
N ALA A 39 -1.42 -22.27 -12.19
CA ALA A 39 -1.15 -21.58 -13.45
C ALA A 39 0.25 -21.87 -14.00
N ALA A 40 1.25 -22.06 -13.12
CA ALA A 40 2.62 -22.36 -13.53
C ALA A 40 2.77 -23.68 -14.30
N ALA A 41 1.80 -24.57 -14.20
CA ALA A 41 1.78 -25.83 -14.99
C ALA A 41 1.16 -25.69 -16.37
N LEU A 42 0.64 -24.48 -16.73
CA LEU A 42 -0.06 -24.21 -17.97
C LEU A 42 0.79 -23.32 -18.88
N ASP A 43 0.75 -23.56 -20.18
CA ASP A 43 1.33 -22.67 -21.19
C ASP A 43 0.36 -21.51 -21.49
N ILE A 44 0.40 -20.46 -20.65
CA ILE A 44 -0.50 -19.33 -20.76
C ILE A 44 0.12 -18.27 -21.68
N GLN A 45 -0.52 -18.02 -22.82
CA GLN A 45 -0.10 -17.01 -23.80
C GLN A 45 -0.86 -15.70 -23.69
N THR A 46 -2.03 -15.72 -23.05
CA THR A 46 -2.91 -14.55 -22.94
C THR A 46 -3.67 -14.59 -21.61
N ILE A 47 -3.78 -13.44 -20.94
CA ILE A 47 -4.63 -13.27 -19.76
C ILE A 47 -5.76 -12.31 -20.12
N CYS A 48 -7.00 -12.76 -19.97
CA CYS A 48 -8.22 -11.99 -20.17
C CYS A 48 -8.88 -11.70 -18.82
N PRO A 49 -8.51 -10.61 -18.13
CA PRO A 49 -9.06 -10.32 -16.82
C PRO A 49 -10.51 -9.84 -16.92
N LEU A 50 -11.32 -10.09 -15.87
CA LEU A 50 -12.66 -9.51 -15.76
C LEU A 50 -12.61 -7.98 -15.61
N HIS A 51 -11.56 -7.47 -14.98
CA HIS A 51 -11.29 -6.06 -14.79
C HIS A 51 -9.89 -5.74 -15.30
N GLY A 52 -9.80 -4.97 -16.37
CA GLY A 52 -8.56 -4.55 -16.98
C GLY A 52 -8.41 -4.93 -18.43
N PRO A 53 -7.30 -4.56 -19.08
CA PRO A 53 -7.02 -4.89 -20.47
C PRO A 53 -6.64 -6.37 -20.64
N VAL A 54 -6.77 -6.86 -21.86
CA VAL A 54 -6.20 -8.15 -22.24
C VAL A 54 -4.68 -8.03 -22.27
N LEU A 55 -4.00 -8.94 -21.56
CA LEU A 55 -2.55 -8.96 -21.43
C LEU A 55 -1.97 -10.05 -22.34
N THR A 56 -0.99 -9.66 -23.14
CA THR A 56 -0.22 -10.54 -24.02
C THR A 56 1.28 -10.20 -23.86
N GLY A 57 2.15 -10.98 -24.46
CA GLY A 57 3.60 -10.71 -24.42
C GLY A 57 4.25 -11.12 -23.10
N ASP A 58 4.96 -10.22 -22.40
CA ASP A 58 5.64 -10.54 -21.15
C ASP A 58 4.66 -10.65 -19.98
N LEU A 59 4.01 -11.79 -19.87
CA LEU A 59 3.11 -12.10 -18.73
C LEU A 59 3.89 -12.35 -17.45
N GLY A 60 5.17 -12.69 -17.50
CA GLY A 60 6.01 -12.96 -16.35
C GLY A 60 6.09 -11.77 -15.41
N LYS A 61 6.13 -10.56 -15.92
CA LYS A 61 6.11 -9.33 -15.17
C LYS A 61 4.87 -9.24 -14.24
N TYR A 62 3.69 -9.52 -14.77
CA TYR A 62 2.44 -9.46 -13.98
C TYR A 62 2.33 -10.59 -12.99
N LEU A 63 2.70 -11.81 -13.39
CA LEU A 63 2.71 -12.97 -12.50
C LEU A 63 3.65 -12.72 -11.31
N ASN A 64 4.82 -12.10 -11.54
CA ASN A 64 5.75 -11.72 -10.48
C ASN A 64 5.15 -10.67 -9.53
N TYR A 65 4.43 -9.67 -10.04
CA TYR A 65 3.72 -8.72 -9.16
C TYR A 65 2.69 -9.42 -8.28
N TYR A 66 1.87 -10.31 -8.85
CA TYR A 66 0.88 -11.04 -8.08
C TYR A 66 1.52 -11.98 -7.04
N ASP A 67 2.69 -12.57 -7.33
CA ASP A 67 3.44 -13.36 -6.36
C ASP A 67 3.91 -12.49 -5.18
N ILE A 68 4.50 -11.33 -5.44
CA ILE A 68 4.94 -10.37 -4.41
C ILE A 68 3.77 -9.94 -3.53
N TRP A 69 2.67 -9.47 -4.15
CA TRP A 69 1.52 -8.94 -3.43
C TRP A 69 0.83 -10.02 -2.59
N SER A 70 0.63 -11.20 -3.14
CA SER A 70 -0.07 -12.31 -2.46
C SER A 70 0.76 -13.01 -1.40
N SER A 71 2.09 -12.89 -1.45
CA SER A 71 2.99 -13.33 -0.39
C SER A 71 3.24 -12.27 0.69
N TYR A 72 2.54 -11.12 0.61
CA TYR A 72 2.67 -9.99 1.52
C TYR A 72 4.09 -9.41 1.62
N LYS A 73 4.89 -9.57 0.58
CA LYS A 73 6.21 -8.97 0.49
C LYS A 73 6.11 -7.51 0.04
N PRO A 74 6.98 -6.61 0.52
CA PRO A 74 7.08 -5.27 -0.05
C PRO A 74 7.74 -5.32 -1.43
N GLU A 75 7.24 -4.53 -2.38
CA GLU A 75 7.92 -4.36 -3.67
C GLU A 75 9.22 -3.58 -3.52
N GLU A 76 9.24 -2.62 -2.61
CA GLU A 76 10.39 -1.76 -2.31
C GLU A 76 10.76 -1.87 -0.82
N PRO A 77 11.54 -2.90 -0.41
CA PRO A 77 11.84 -3.17 1.01
C PRO A 77 12.51 -2.01 1.75
N GLU A 78 13.32 -1.22 1.04
CA GLU A 78 14.06 -0.10 1.64
C GLU A 78 13.31 1.24 1.58
N LYS A 79 12.20 1.30 0.85
CA LYS A 79 11.38 2.51 0.76
C LYS A 79 10.57 2.72 2.03
N ILE A 80 10.43 3.96 2.42
CA ILE A 80 9.73 4.37 3.63
C ILE A 80 8.50 5.19 3.24
N LEU A 81 7.33 4.77 3.72
CA LEU A 81 6.13 5.60 3.72
C LEU A 81 6.11 6.43 5.02
N VAL A 82 5.94 7.73 4.93
CA VAL A 82 5.61 8.61 6.06
C VAL A 82 4.18 9.09 5.85
N ALA A 83 3.24 8.51 6.60
CA ALA A 83 1.82 8.85 6.53
C ALA A 83 1.42 9.68 7.75
N SER A 84 0.76 10.81 7.54
CA SER A 84 0.35 11.71 8.61
C SER A 84 -1.15 11.99 8.60
N ALA A 85 -1.74 12.08 9.80
CA ALA A 85 -3.09 12.58 10.01
C ALA A 85 -3.04 13.73 11.03
N SER A 86 -3.23 14.96 10.56
CA SER A 86 -3.03 16.18 11.35
C SER A 86 -4.25 17.07 11.32
N ILE A 87 -4.70 17.55 12.50
CA ILE A 87 -5.84 18.45 12.62
C ILE A 87 -5.43 19.89 12.25
N HIS A 88 -4.38 20.40 12.90
CA HIS A 88 -3.94 21.80 12.76
C HIS A 88 -2.59 21.96 12.03
N GLY A 89 -2.06 20.90 11.43
CA GLY A 89 -0.82 20.92 10.66
C GLY A 89 0.45 20.61 11.45
N HIS A 90 0.46 20.65 12.78
CA HIS A 90 1.67 20.43 13.57
C HIS A 90 2.22 18.99 13.45
N THR A 91 1.35 17.98 13.51
CA THR A 91 1.74 16.57 13.30
C THR A 91 2.27 16.36 11.89
N ARG A 92 1.66 17.01 10.89
CA ARG A 92 2.15 16.97 9.50
C ARG A 92 3.52 17.60 9.38
N ALA A 93 3.76 18.75 10.02
CA ALA A 93 5.07 19.40 10.01
C ALA A 93 6.15 18.52 10.66
N ALA A 94 5.84 17.85 11.77
CA ALA A 94 6.75 16.92 12.42
C ALA A 94 7.03 15.68 11.53
N ALA A 95 6.01 15.15 10.87
CA ALA A 95 6.16 14.04 9.91
C ALA A 95 7.02 14.44 8.71
N HIS A 96 6.83 15.66 8.18
CA HIS A 96 7.66 16.19 7.10
C HIS A 96 9.13 16.32 7.53
N LEU A 97 9.41 16.86 8.72
CA LEU A 97 10.76 16.94 9.25
C LEU A 97 11.40 15.54 9.41
N MET A 98 10.61 14.55 9.83
CA MET A 98 11.08 13.16 9.87
C MET A 98 11.44 12.65 8.47
N ALA A 99 10.59 12.89 7.48
CA ALA A 99 10.84 12.52 6.09
C ALA A 99 12.11 13.16 5.54
N GLU A 100 12.33 14.45 5.81
CA GLU A 100 13.56 15.15 5.41
C GLU A 100 14.82 14.54 6.06
N LYS A 101 14.77 14.23 7.35
CA LYS A 101 15.87 13.56 8.04
C LYS A 101 16.18 12.17 7.49
N LEU A 102 15.14 11.42 7.09
CA LEU A 102 15.31 10.11 6.46
C LEU A 102 15.93 10.25 5.07
N ARG A 103 15.49 11.22 4.25
CA ARG A 103 16.07 11.54 2.93
C ARG A 103 17.54 11.96 3.05
N ALA A 104 17.87 12.79 4.04
CA ALA A 104 19.26 13.21 4.30
C ALA A 104 20.17 12.03 4.65
N LYS A 105 19.61 10.91 5.13
CA LYS A 105 20.34 9.65 5.36
C LYS A 105 20.32 8.71 4.14
N GLY A 106 19.86 9.19 2.98
CA GLY A 106 19.83 8.41 1.74
C GLY A 106 18.61 7.51 1.55
N ALA A 107 17.59 7.59 2.43
CA ALA A 107 16.39 6.77 2.28
C ALA A 107 15.47 7.30 1.16
N LYS A 108 14.84 6.38 0.42
CA LYS A 108 13.72 6.71 -0.48
C LYS A 108 12.46 6.89 0.35
N VAL A 109 11.88 8.08 0.36
CA VAL A 109 10.72 8.40 1.19
C VAL A 109 9.58 8.94 0.34
N VAL A 110 8.39 8.37 0.53
CA VAL A 110 7.12 8.93 0.07
C VAL A 110 6.34 9.47 1.27
N GLU A 111 5.78 10.67 1.12
CA GLU A 111 4.94 11.30 2.14
C GLU A 111 3.49 11.30 1.72
N MET A 112 2.58 11.06 2.66
CA MET A 112 1.14 11.12 2.43
C MET A 112 0.43 11.83 3.58
N ASP A 113 -0.38 12.83 3.24
CA ASP A 113 -1.33 13.46 4.15
C ASP A 113 -2.67 12.73 4.02
N LEU A 114 -3.02 11.95 5.01
CA LEU A 114 -4.24 11.12 5.03
C LEU A 114 -5.53 11.94 5.07
N THR A 115 -5.45 13.24 5.39
CA THR A 115 -6.59 14.15 5.35
C THR A 115 -6.92 14.63 3.94
N ARG A 116 -6.02 14.39 2.96
CA ARG A 116 -6.10 14.87 1.58
C ARG A 116 -5.89 13.77 0.54
N THR A 117 -5.50 12.58 0.99
CA THR A 117 -5.22 11.45 0.11
C THR A 117 -6.33 10.41 0.25
N ASP A 118 -6.86 9.95 -0.86
CA ASP A 118 -7.80 8.82 -0.85
C ASP A 118 -7.13 7.59 -0.22
N VAL A 119 -7.85 6.93 0.67
CA VAL A 119 -7.32 5.82 1.47
C VAL A 119 -6.78 4.66 0.62
N SER A 120 -7.31 4.46 -0.58
CA SER A 120 -6.85 3.39 -1.47
C SER A 120 -5.40 3.58 -1.92
N TYR A 121 -4.95 4.81 -2.12
CA TYR A 121 -3.54 5.11 -2.42
C TYR A 121 -2.66 4.90 -1.19
N ALA A 122 -3.12 5.31 -0.01
CA ALA A 122 -2.35 5.12 1.23
C ALA A 122 -2.18 3.63 1.56
N VAL A 123 -3.22 2.81 1.39
CA VAL A 123 -3.15 1.35 1.50
C VAL A 123 -2.14 0.79 0.50
N THR A 124 -2.21 1.24 -0.76
CA THR A 124 -1.31 0.77 -1.83
C THR A 124 0.15 1.04 -1.49
N GLU A 125 0.49 2.26 -1.07
CA GLU A 125 1.87 2.59 -0.69
C GLU A 125 2.31 1.90 0.61
N ALA A 126 1.41 1.67 1.57
CA ALA A 126 1.71 0.90 2.76
C ALA A 126 2.15 -0.54 2.42
N PHE A 127 1.45 -1.20 1.50
CA PHE A 127 1.85 -2.54 1.04
C PHE A 127 3.12 -2.54 0.19
N ARG A 128 3.35 -1.47 -0.58
CA ARG A 128 4.52 -1.33 -1.46
C ARG A 128 5.82 -1.12 -0.71
N CYS A 129 5.78 -0.33 0.38
CA CYS A 129 6.94 0.04 1.18
C CYS A 129 7.27 -1.03 2.23
N GLY A 130 8.57 -1.26 2.48
CA GLY A 130 9.02 -2.16 3.55
C GLY A 130 8.99 -1.55 4.94
N LYS A 131 9.02 -0.21 5.01
CA LYS A 131 9.08 0.56 6.26
C LYS A 131 8.01 1.65 6.25
N ILE A 132 7.38 1.89 7.40
CA ILE A 132 6.30 2.86 7.51
C ILE A 132 6.47 3.69 8.78
N VAL A 133 6.29 4.99 8.68
CA VAL A 133 6.13 5.90 9.80
C VAL A 133 4.69 6.41 9.78
N LEU A 134 3.96 6.18 10.87
CA LEU A 134 2.60 6.67 11.07
C LEU A 134 2.64 7.81 12.09
N ALA A 135 2.26 9.00 11.65
CA ALA A 135 2.22 10.21 12.48
C ALA A 135 0.77 10.66 12.66
N CYS A 136 0.26 10.62 13.89
CA CYS A 136 -1.13 10.89 14.18
C CYS A 136 -1.31 11.87 15.32
N ALA A 137 -2.30 12.78 15.19
CA ALA A 137 -2.83 13.53 16.30
C ALA A 137 -3.87 12.70 17.05
N THR A 138 -3.96 12.87 18.36
CA THR A 138 -5.08 12.34 19.15
C THR A 138 -6.35 13.16 18.90
N TYR A 139 -7.49 12.49 18.85
CA TYR A 139 -8.79 13.11 18.68
C TYR A 139 -9.83 12.37 19.51
N ASP A 140 -10.54 13.10 20.37
CA ASP A 140 -11.57 12.54 21.26
C ASP A 140 -11.12 11.30 22.06
N GLY A 141 -9.86 11.33 22.53
CA GLY A 141 -9.25 10.22 23.28
C GLY A 141 -8.79 9.04 22.43
N PHE A 142 -8.91 9.10 21.10
CA PHE A 142 -8.55 8.06 20.13
C PHE A 142 -7.64 8.62 19.02
N LEU A 143 -7.43 7.82 18.00
CA LEU A 143 -6.73 8.25 16.79
C LEU A 143 -7.60 9.23 15.99
N PHE A 144 -6.97 10.19 15.33
CA PHE A 144 -7.67 11.05 14.39
C PHE A 144 -8.25 10.20 13.23
N PRO A 145 -9.55 10.36 12.88
CA PRO A 145 -10.27 9.44 11.99
C PRO A 145 -9.60 9.04 10.68
N PRO A 146 -8.86 9.90 9.96
CA PRO A 146 -8.16 9.47 8.75
C PRO A 146 -7.11 8.38 9.00
N MET A 147 -6.44 8.39 10.17
CA MET A 147 -5.49 7.34 10.54
C MET A 147 -6.22 6.06 10.94
N GLU A 148 -7.29 6.15 11.71
CA GLU A 148 -8.13 5.01 12.08
C GLU A 148 -8.68 4.30 10.83
N ASN A 149 -9.15 5.08 9.84
CA ASN A 149 -9.60 4.55 8.57
C ASN A 149 -8.49 3.77 7.85
N LEU A 150 -7.28 4.32 7.74
CA LEU A 150 -6.14 3.60 7.15
C LEU A 150 -5.86 2.30 7.89
N LEU A 151 -5.75 2.33 9.22
CA LEU A 151 -5.44 1.14 10.03
C LEU A 151 -6.51 0.06 9.91
N THR A 152 -7.79 0.44 9.87
CA THR A 152 -8.91 -0.48 9.62
C THR A 152 -8.77 -1.17 8.28
N HIS A 153 -8.44 -0.42 7.22
CA HIS A 153 -8.20 -1.00 5.90
C HIS A 153 -6.99 -1.94 5.88
N LEU A 154 -5.88 -1.57 6.52
CA LEU A 154 -4.71 -2.42 6.60
C LEU A 154 -5.00 -3.74 7.35
N LYS A 155 -5.69 -3.66 8.49
CA LYS A 155 -6.10 -4.82 9.28
C LYS A 155 -6.99 -5.79 8.48
N THR A 156 -7.99 -5.27 7.78
CA THR A 156 -8.92 -6.09 7.00
C THR A 156 -8.28 -6.75 5.78
N LYS A 157 -7.10 -6.30 5.35
CA LYS A 157 -6.35 -6.82 4.21
C LYS A 157 -5.16 -7.69 4.61
N ASN A 158 -5.09 -8.09 5.89
CA ASN A 158 -4.02 -8.94 6.41
C ASN A 158 -2.62 -8.33 6.24
N PHE A 159 -2.51 -7.02 6.45
CA PHE A 159 -1.25 -6.29 6.37
C PHE A 159 -0.22 -6.82 7.36
N GLN A 160 0.98 -7.13 6.89
CA GLN A 160 2.01 -7.78 7.69
C GLN A 160 3.42 -7.59 7.10
N ASN A 161 4.44 -8.07 7.81
CA ASN A 161 5.83 -8.10 7.35
C ASN A 161 6.40 -6.70 7.03
N ARG A 162 6.10 -5.70 7.87
CA ARG A 162 6.63 -4.34 7.74
C ARG A 162 7.25 -3.86 9.04
N THR A 163 8.25 -3.00 8.92
CA THR A 163 8.77 -2.24 10.07
C THR A 163 7.94 -0.98 10.24
N ILE A 164 7.40 -0.76 11.44
CA ILE A 164 6.54 0.40 11.72
C ILE A 164 7.18 1.28 12.80
N GLY A 165 7.28 2.57 12.51
CA GLY A 165 7.58 3.63 13.46
C GLY A 165 6.33 4.45 13.74
N LEU A 166 6.11 4.81 15.00
CA LEU A 166 4.95 5.60 15.43
C LEU A 166 5.38 6.98 15.91
N MET A 167 4.62 8.01 15.53
CA MET A 167 4.76 9.38 16.02
C MET A 167 3.38 9.85 16.49
N GLU A 168 3.26 10.08 17.79
CA GLU A 168 2.05 10.58 18.42
C GLU A 168 2.22 12.04 18.82
N ASN A 169 1.18 12.84 18.65
CA ASN A 169 1.10 14.23 19.10
C ASN A 169 -0.32 14.55 19.55
N GLY A 170 -0.48 14.93 20.80
CA GLY A 170 -1.78 15.29 21.37
C GLY A 170 -1.67 15.81 22.79
N THR A 171 -2.79 16.29 23.32
CA THR A 171 -2.92 16.77 24.70
C THR A 171 -3.29 15.67 25.69
N TRP A 172 -3.66 14.49 25.17
CA TRP A 172 -3.99 13.31 25.95
C TRP A 172 -2.73 12.52 26.27
N ALA A 173 -2.74 11.77 27.37
CA ALA A 173 -1.65 10.86 27.65
C ALA A 173 -1.50 9.84 26.50
N PRO A 174 -0.25 9.41 26.16
CA PRO A 174 -0.04 8.41 25.13
C PRO A 174 -0.85 7.15 25.43
N ASP A 175 -1.66 6.72 24.47
CA ASP A 175 -2.39 5.46 24.60
C ASP A 175 -1.45 4.29 24.30
N ARG A 176 -1.02 3.59 25.35
CA ARG A 176 -0.16 2.41 25.25
C ARG A 176 -0.92 1.14 24.84
N LYS A 177 -2.18 1.25 24.51
CA LYS A 177 -3.07 0.11 24.22
C LYS A 177 -3.33 -0.10 22.72
N SER A 178 -2.67 0.63 21.83
CA SER A 178 -2.78 0.42 20.39
C SER A 178 -1.76 -0.59 19.87
#